data_de2db0e63022961c3391e3129a366154
#
_entry.id   de2db0e63022961c3391e3129a366154
#
_cell.length_a   1.000
_cell.length_b   1.000
_cell.length_c   1.000
_cell.angle_alpha   90.00
_cell.angle_beta   90.00
_cell.angle_gamma   90.00
#
_symmetry.space_group_name_H-M   'P 1'
#
loop_
_entity.id
_entity.type
_entity.pdbx_description
1 polymer ?
#
loop_
_entity_poly.entity_id
_entity_poly.type
_entity_poly.pdbx_seq_one_letter_code
_entity_poly.pdbx_strand_id
1 'polypeptide(L)'
;MAQLHQNARADSHQHSKKRSYKNLQDARDAAGRKNGYDSAKTRQDLKRLFRERFGTDPYEWQVDVTEAILLGLDSVVIAGTGAGKTMPFMMPLLLNRDKRIIIVSPLKVLQKDQVHLLVM
;
A
#
# COMPACT_ATOMS: atom_id res chain seq x y z
N MET A 1 -14.33 -20.67 -26.39
CA MET A 1 -14.91 -19.45 -25.76
C MET A 1 -14.32 -19.20 -24.36
N ALA A 2 -14.21 -20.20 -23.47
CA ALA A 2 -13.64 -19.98 -22.12
C ALA A 2 -12.18 -19.48 -22.13
N GLN A 3 -11.32 -19.96 -23.01
CA GLN A 3 -9.93 -19.51 -23.14
C GLN A 3 -9.79 -18.06 -23.63
N LEU A 4 -10.66 -17.61 -24.54
CA LEU A 4 -10.67 -16.22 -25.01
C LEU A 4 -11.05 -15.24 -23.89
N HIS A 5 -11.99 -15.60 -23.04
CA HIS A 5 -12.36 -14.77 -21.88
C HIS A 5 -11.27 -14.74 -20.79
N GLN A 6 -10.55 -15.85 -20.59
CA GLN A 6 -9.43 -15.91 -19.66
C GLN A 6 -8.25 -15.06 -20.14
N ASN A 7 -7.92 -15.13 -21.42
CA ASN A 7 -6.85 -14.32 -22.00
C ASN A 7 -7.16 -12.82 -21.95
N ALA A 8 -8.39 -12.42 -22.27
CA ALA A 8 -8.81 -11.01 -22.19
C ALA A 8 -8.75 -10.46 -20.75
N ARG A 9 -9.11 -11.27 -19.74
CA ARG A 9 -8.98 -10.90 -18.33
C ARG A 9 -7.52 -10.77 -17.89
N ALA A 10 -6.67 -11.71 -18.29
CA ALA A 10 -5.23 -11.67 -17.99
C ALA A 10 -4.57 -10.42 -18.60
N ASP A 11 -4.90 -10.10 -19.87
CA ASP A 11 -4.39 -8.91 -20.53
C ASP A 11 -4.86 -7.62 -19.87
N SER A 12 -6.12 -7.56 -19.46
CA SER A 12 -6.69 -6.42 -18.73
C SER A 12 -6.00 -6.23 -17.38
N HIS A 13 -5.73 -7.30 -16.64
CA HIS A 13 -5.00 -7.23 -15.37
C HIS A 13 -3.56 -6.76 -15.54
N GLN A 14 -2.85 -7.25 -16.55
CA GLN A 14 -1.49 -6.81 -16.84
C GLN A 14 -1.44 -5.34 -17.24
N HIS A 15 -2.39 -4.89 -18.06
CA HIS A 15 -2.47 -3.48 -18.48
C HIS A 15 -2.76 -2.56 -17.31
N SER A 16 -3.69 -2.93 -16.44
CA SER A 16 -4.02 -2.21 -15.21
C SER A 16 -2.81 -2.14 -14.26
N LYS A 17 -2.08 -3.23 -14.09
CA LYS A 17 -0.88 -3.30 -13.26
C LYS A 17 0.23 -2.39 -13.80
N LYS A 18 0.51 -2.43 -15.10
CA LYS A 18 1.50 -1.54 -15.74
C LYS A 18 1.14 -0.06 -15.55
N ARG A 19 -0.13 0.29 -15.69
CA ARG A 19 -0.62 1.65 -15.48
C ARG A 19 -0.43 2.10 -14.03
N SER A 20 -0.72 1.24 -13.07
CA SER A 20 -0.54 1.53 -11.64
C SER A 20 0.93 1.81 -11.30
N TYR A 21 1.85 1.00 -11.80
CA TYR A 21 3.28 1.21 -11.59
C TYR A 21 3.80 2.47 -12.28
N LYS A 22 3.29 2.78 -13.46
CA LYS A 22 3.63 4.04 -14.15
C LYS A 22 3.17 5.25 -13.33
N ASN A 23 1.95 5.24 -12.83
CA ASN A 23 1.43 6.31 -11.99
C ASN A 23 2.27 6.50 -10.72
N LEU A 24 2.67 5.41 -10.09
CA LEU A 24 3.54 5.45 -8.92
C LEU A 24 4.92 6.05 -9.27
N GLN A 25 5.51 5.66 -10.37
CA GLN A 25 6.80 6.20 -10.80
C GLN A 25 6.71 7.70 -11.16
N ASP A 26 5.67 8.10 -11.86
CA ASP A 26 5.43 9.51 -12.18
C ASP A 26 5.27 10.36 -10.90
N ALA A 27 4.59 9.82 -9.88
CA ALA A 27 4.43 10.48 -8.60
C ALA A 27 5.76 10.57 -7.82
N ARG A 28 6.59 9.53 -7.86
CA ARG A 28 7.95 9.55 -7.29
C ARG A 28 8.81 10.65 -7.92
N ASP A 29 8.80 10.72 -9.24
CA ASP A 29 9.58 11.69 -10.01
C ASP A 29 9.11 13.12 -9.70
N ALA A 30 7.80 13.35 -9.66
CA ALA A 30 7.24 14.65 -9.31
C ALA A 30 7.60 15.07 -7.88
N ALA A 31 7.50 14.18 -6.91
CA ALA A 31 7.87 14.44 -5.51
C ALA A 31 9.38 14.66 -5.36
N GLY A 32 10.20 13.94 -6.11
CA GLY A 32 11.64 14.13 -6.14
C GLY A 32 12.03 15.52 -6.63
N ARG A 33 11.39 15.99 -7.69
CA ARG A 33 11.62 17.34 -8.22
C ARG A 33 11.15 18.45 -7.29
N LYS A 34 9.98 18.26 -6.63
CA LYS A 34 9.35 19.28 -5.80
C LYS A 34 9.94 19.37 -4.39
N ASN A 35 10.15 18.23 -3.75
CA ASN A 35 10.47 18.12 -2.31
C ASN A 35 11.77 17.37 -2.02
N GLY A 36 12.51 16.92 -3.03
CA GLY A 36 13.68 16.07 -2.84
C GLY A 36 13.34 14.67 -2.31
N TYR A 37 12.16 14.16 -2.61
CA TYR A 37 11.69 12.86 -2.17
C TYR A 37 12.59 11.73 -2.68
N ASP A 38 13.00 10.85 -1.77
CA ASP A 38 13.82 9.67 -2.07
C ASP A 38 13.01 8.40 -1.79
N SER A 39 12.55 7.76 -2.87
CA SER A 39 11.76 6.53 -2.79
C SER A 39 12.53 5.38 -2.14
N ALA A 40 13.78 5.19 -2.49
CA ALA A 40 14.61 4.11 -1.95
C ALA A 40 14.74 4.24 -0.42
N LYS A 41 15.02 5.43 0.07
CA LYS A 41 15.13 5.71 1.50
C LYS A 41 13.80 5.50 2.23
N THR A 42 12.71 6.02 1.69
CA THR A 42 11.38 5.87 2.28
C THR A 42 10.98 4.40 2.38
N ARG A 43 11.19 3.62 1.33
CA ARG A 43 10.90 2.18 1.31
C ARG A 43 11.76 1.40 2.31
N GLN A 44 13.03 1.74 2.41
CA GLN A 44 13.94 1.13 3.38
C GLN A 44 13.50 1.44 4.82
N ASP A 45 13.15 2.68 5.12
CA ASP A 45 12.66 3.08 6.44
C ASP A 45 11.34 2.39 6.79
N LEU A 46 10.41 2.27 5.85
CA LEU A 46 9.15 1.53 6.05
C LEU A 46 9.42 0.06 6.40
N LYS A 47 10.27 -0.60 5.67
CA LYS A 47 10.63 -2.01 5.92
C LYS A 47 11.28 -2.19 7.28
N ARG A 48 12.20 -1.33 7.64
CA ARG A 48 12.89 -1.35 8.93
C ARG A 48 11.91 -1.15 10.10
N LEU A 49 11.09 -0.11 10.04
CA LEU A 49 10.12 0.21 11.09
C LEU A 49 9.04 -0.86 11.22
N PHE A 50 8.60 -1.43 10.12
CA PHE A 50 7.65 -2.54 10.10
C PHE A 50 8.24 -3.77 10.80
N ARG A 51 9.47 -4.13 10.47
CA ARG A 51 10.18 -5.25 11.11
C ARG A 51 10.36 -5.03 12.61
N GLU A 52 10.75 -3.83 13.02
CA GLU A 52 10.90 -3.49 14.45
C GLU A 52 9.59 -3.65 15.21
N ARG A 53 8.45 -3.29 14.60
CA ARG A 53 7.15 -3.36 15.26
C ARG A 53 6.49 -4.72 15.21
N PHE A 54 6.58 -5.43 14.10
CA PHE A 54 5.84 -6.67 13.85
C PHE A 54 6.72 -7.92 13.82
N GLY A 55 8.04 -7.78 13.85
CA GLY A 55 9.00 -8.89 13.85
C GLY A 55 9.16 -9.62 12.54
N THR A 56 8.59 -9.12 11.45
CA THR A 56 8.65 -9.68 10.12
C THR A 56 8.72 -8.59 9.06
N ASP A 57 9.14 -8.93 7.85
CA ASP A 57 9.16 -7.99 6.75
C ASP A 57 7.77 -7.81 6.12
N PRO A 58 7.43 -6.60 5.66
CA PRO A 58 6.22 -6.41 4.88
C PRO A 58 6.36 -7.03 3.49
N TYR A 59 5.23 -7.39 2.88
CA TYR A 59 5.21 -7.77 1.46
C TYR A 59 5.52 -6.58 0.57
N GLU A 60 6.14 -6.81 -0.58
CA GLU A 60 6.47 -5.73 -1.52
C GLU A 60 5.23 -4.94 -1.95
N TRP A 61 4.12 -5.60 -2.21
CA TRP A 61 2.88 -4.91 -2.57
C TRP A 61 2.35 -4.01 -1.45
N GLN A 62 2.56 -4.37 -0.18
CA GLN A 62 2.20 -3.51 0.96
C GLN A 62 3.03 -2.23 0.98
N VAL A 63 4.31 -2.33 0.69
CA VAL A 63 5.21 -1.18 0.58
C VAL A 63 4.83 -0.30 -0.61
N ASP A 64 4.50 -0.90 -1.75
CA ASP A 64 4.06 -0.18 -2.95
C ASP A 64 2.79 0.65 -2.69
N VAL A 65 1.77 0.06 -2.07
CA VAL A 65 0.53 0.75 -1.72
C VAL A 65 0.78 1.85 -0.69
N THR A 66 1.59 1.57 0.32
CA THR A 66 1.95 2.55 1.35
C THR A 66 2.65 3.76 0.73
N GLU A 67 3.59 3.54 -0.15
CA GLU A 67 4.29 4.61 -0.85
C GLU A 67 3.33 5.42 -1.74
N ALA A 68 2.42 4.76 -2.43
CA ALA A 68 1.39 5.43 -3.23
C ALA A 68 0.54 6.37 -2.37
N ILE A 69 0.13 5.92 -1.19
CA ILE A 69 -0.63 6.74 -0.24
C ILE A 69 0.20 7.93 0.26
N LEU A 70 1.47 7.72 0.59
CA LEU A 70 2.38 8.79 1.03
C LEU A 70 2.58 9.85 -0.05
N LEU A 71 2.54 9.46 -1.31
CA LEU A 71 2.66 10.36 -2.46
C LEU A 71 1.33 11.02 -2.87
N GLY A 72 0.25 10.76 -2.13
CA GLY A 72 -1.06 11.35 -2.39
C GLY A 72 -1.88 10.68 -3.49
N LEU A 73 -1.53 9.46 -3.87
CA LEU A 73 -2.29 8.67 -4.83
C LEU A 73 -3.43 7.91 -4.15
N ASP A 74 -4.56 7.87 -4.80
CA ASP A 74 -5.64 6.96 -4.44
C ASP A 74 -5.29 5.54 -4.86
N SER A 75 -5.61 4.57 -4.02
CA SER A 75 -5.26 3.17 -4.26
C SER A 75 -6.42 2.23 -3.97
N VAL A 76 -6.63 1.29 -4.87
CA VAL A 76 -7.57 0.17 -4.68
C VAL A 76 -6.75 -1.11 -4.54
N VAL A 77 -6.97 -1.82 -3.44
CA VAL A 77 -6.24 -3.06 -3.14
C VAL A 77 -7.18 -4.24 -3.21
N ILE A 78 -6.86 -5.18 -4.10
CA ILE A 78 -7.55 -6.45 -4.22
C ILE A 78 -6.55 -7.55 -3.85
N ALA A 79 -6.75 -8.14 -2.68
CA ALA A 79 -5.90 -9.20 -2.16
C ALA A 79 -6.73 -10.26 -1.45
N GLY A 80 -6.24 -11.49 -1.39
CA GLY A 80 -6.91 -12.59 -0.72
C GLY A 80 -7.07 -12.38 0.77
N THR A 81 -7.98 -13.11 1.39
CA THR A 81 -8.19 -13.12 2.85
C THR A 81 -6.89 -13.54 3.56
N GLY A 82 -6.51 -12.84 4.61
CA GLY A 82 -5.27 -13.10 5.34
C GLY A 82 -4.00 -12.54 4.72
N ALA A 83 -4.10 -11.80 3.60
CA ALA A 83 -2.95 -11.18 2.93
C ALA A 83 -2.45 -9.87 3.57
N GLY A 84 -3.04 -9.44 4.70
CA GLY A 84 -2.63 -8.22 5.39
C GLY A 84 -3.05 -6.93 4.66
N LYS A 85 -4.23 -6.89 4.09
CA LYS A 85 -4.78 -5.74 3.32
C LYS A 85 -4.85 -4.44 4.12
N THR A 86 -5.02 -4.51 5.42
CA THR A 86 -5.14 -3.34 6.30
C THR A 86 -3.80 -2.66 6.57
N MET A 87 -2.70 -3.42 6.51
CA MET A 87 -1.37 -2.92 6.85
C MET A 87 -0.92 -1.70 6.03
N PRO A 88 -1.11 -1.64 4.69
CA PRO A 88 -0.68 -0.48 3.91
C PRO A 88 -1.33 0.84 4.32
N PHE A 89 -2.54 0.78 4.88
CA PHE A 89 -3.24 1.97 5.36
C PHE A 89 -2.69 2.47 6.71
N MET A 90 -2.08 1.59 7.48
CA MET A 90 -1.50 1.92 8.79
C MET A 90 0.00 2.21 8.71
N MET A 91 0.70 1.66 7.74
CA MET A 91 2.15 1.81 7.61
C MET A 91 2.64 3.26 7.49
N PRO A 92 1.90 4.21 6.88
CA PRO A 92 2.29 5.62 6.89
C PRO A 92 2.49 6.20 8.30
N LEU A 93 1.79 5.68 9.30
CA LEU A 93 1.94 6.11 10.70
C LEU A 93 3.30 5.69 11.31
N LEU A 94 3.96 4.71 10.75
CA LEU A 94 5.30 4.29 11.18
C LEU A 94 6.34 5.38 10.91
N LEU A 95 6.19 6.11 9.80
CA LEU A 95 7.09 7.19 9.41
C LEU A 95 6.76 8.50 10.13
N ASN A 96 5.50 8.75 10.40
CA ASN A 96 5.06 10.01 10.99
C ASN A 96 3.89 9.76 11.96
N ARG A 97 4.18 9.81 13.25
CA ARG A 97 3.21 9.56 14.33
C ARG A 97 2.18 10.68 14.48
N ASP A 98 2.45 11.86 13.94
CA ASP A 98 1.53 13.00 14.02
C ASP A 98 0.42 12.92 12.96
N LYS A 99 0.54 12.03 11.99
CA LYS A 99 -0.51 11.79 11.00
C LYS A 99 -1.69 11.04 11.62
N ARG A 100 -2.87 11.33 11.10
CA ARG A 100 -4.11 10.65 11.48
C ARG A 100 -4.65 9.90 10.28
N ILE A 101 -5.21 8.73 10.55
CA ILE A 101 -5.88 7.90 9.54
C ILE A 101 -7.34 7.74 9.96
N ILE A 102 -8.24 7.95 9.02
CA ILE A 102 -9.67 7.68 9.20
C ILE A 102 -9.99 6.41 8.42
N ILE A 103 -10.46 5.40 9.11
CA ILE A 103 -10.86 4.13 8.52
C ILE A 103 -12.37 3.99 8.62
N VAL A 104 -13.02 3.84 7.46
CA VAL A 104 -14.44 3.55 7.38
C VAL A 104 -14.60 2.08 7.00
N SER A 105 -15.15 1.29 7.91
CA SER A 105 -15.36 -0.14 7.71
C SER A 105 -16.80 -0.52 7.99
N PRO A 106 -17.48 -1.23 7.08
CA PRO A 106 -18.86 -1.68 7.27
C PRO A 106 -18.97 -2.89 8.22
N LEU A 107 -17.86 -3.57 8.54
CA LEU A 107 -17.85 -4.79 9.35
C LEU A 107 -17.27 -4.53 10.73
N LYS A 108 -18.06 -4.78 11.78
CA LYS A 108 -17.64 -4.58 13.18
C LYS A 108 -16.43 -5.41 13.58
N VAL A 109 -16.26 -6.60 13.06
CA VAL A 109 -15.12 -7.49 13.34
C VAL A 109 -13.82 -6.86 12.82
N LEU A 110 -13.84 -6.32 11.58
CA LEU A 110 -12.68 -5.62 11.01
C LEU A 110 -12.33 -4.36 11.78
N GLN A 111 -13.33 -3.65 12.32
CA GLN A 111 -13.09 -2.46 13.16
C GLN A 111 -12.32 -2.81 14.43
N LYS A 112 -12.65 -3.90 15.10
CA LYS A 112 -11.93 -4.35 16.30
C LYS A 112 -10.48 -4.71 16.00
N ASP A 113 -10.24 -5.45 14.93
CA ASP A 113 -8.90 -5.84 14.51
C ASP A 113 -8.03 -4.63 14.15
N GLN A 114 -8.62 -3.65 13.46
CA GLN A 114 -7.94 -2.41 13.08
C GLN A 114 -7.56 -1.56 14.31
N VAL A 115 -8.48 -1.43 15.29
CA VAL A 115 -8.20 -0.72 16.54
C VAL A 115 -7.09 -1.42 17.31
N HIS A 116 -7.10 -2.74 17.38
CA HIS A 116 -6.06 -3.52 18.05
C HIS A 116 -4.67 -3.29 17.44
N LEU A 117 -4.59 -3.24 16.12
CA LEU A 117 -3.35 -2.95 15.40
C LEU A 117 -2.83 -1.53 15.62
N LEU A 118 -3.74 -0.57 15.79
CA LEU A 118 -3.36 0.84 16.04
C LEU A 118 -2.84 1.07 17.47
N VAL A 119 -3.36 0.34 18.43
CA VAL A 119 -2.99 0.48 19.86
C VAL A 119 -1.73 -0.28 20.20
N MET A 120 -1.44 -1.33 19.48
CA MET A 120 -0.20 -2.10 19.67
C MET A 120 1.04 -1.33 19.19
#